data_07e8a132c301de7d8e2d32a266dde03a
#
_entry.id   07e8a132c301de7d8e2d32a266dde03a
#
_cell.length_a   1.000
_cell.length_b   1.000
_cell.length_c   1.000
_cell.angle_alpha   90.00
_cell.angle_beta   90.00
_cell.angle_gamma   90.00
#
_symmetry.space_group_name_H-M   'P 1'
#
loop_
_entity.id
_entity.type
_entity.pdbx_description
1 polymer ?
#
loop_
_entity_poly.entity_id
_entity_poly.type
_entity_poly.pdbx_seq_one_letter_code
_entity_poly.pdbx_strand_id
1 'polypeptide(L)'
;MLDSPPRESEKLSWCYVALGVVVVYSTIPVASALRESVREHIGLQYFLYFSIALVLLGGYFAIKNVHHRKLPLNARLWLLAIFGAFLGYIYTLREIPEEAIHVSEYGVLGLLVYRALTHRVRDFSIYLMAALVVAMVGVIDEYIQWLTPS
;
A
#
# COMPACT_ATOMS: atom_id res chain seq x y z
N MET A 1 28.11 -7.21 15.02
CA MET A 1 27.07 -7.01 16.02
C MET A 1 26.19 -5.89 15.47
N LEU A 2 25.06 -6.21 14.86
CA LEU A 2 24.17 -5.18 14.32
C LEU A 2 23.30 -4.74 15.49
N ASP A 3 23.49 -3.49 15.92
CA ASP A 3 22.66 -2.90 16.97
C ASP A 3 21.18 -3.07 16.62
N SER A 4 20.45 -3.72 17.55
CA SER A 4 19.01 -3.79 17.43
C SER A 4 18.46 -2.36 17.48
N PRO A 5 17.58 -1.97 16.53
CA PRO A 5 16.97 -0.66 16.57
C PRO A 5 16.27 -0.47 17.92
N PRO A 6 16.28 0.75 18.48
CA PRO A 6 15.71 1.00 19.79
C PRO A 6 14.23 0.57 19.83
N ARG A 7 13.79 0.00 20.94
CA ARG A 7 12.41 -0.52 21.15
C ARG A 7 11.32 0.52 20.80
N GLU A 8 11.64 1.80 20.95
CA GLU A 8 10.72 2.89 20.57
C GLU A 8 10.44 2.94 19.07
N SER A 9 11.44 2.67 18.21
CA SER A 9 11.25 2.67 16.76
C SER A 9 10.35 1.51 16.29
N GLU A 10 10.39 0.35 16.96
CA GLU A 10 9.51 -0.78 16.65
C GLU A 10 8.05 -0.45 16.99
N LYS A 11 7.79 0.07 18.19
CA LYS A 11 6.44 0.48 18.61
C LYS A 11 5.86 1.52 17.64
N LEU A 12 6.66 2.50 17.26
CA LEU A 12 6.24 3.52 16.31
C LEU A 12 5.88 2.93 14.94
N SER A 13 6.68 1.96 14.45
CA SER A 13 6.38 1.27 13.20
C SER A 13 5.03 0.54 13.25
N TRP A 14 4.73 -0.15 14.37
CA TRP A 14 3.43 -0.81 14.56
C TRP A 14 2.28 0.19 14.75
N CYS A 15 2.53 1.36 15.33
CA CYS A 15 1.53 2.44 15.38
C CYS A 15 1.17 2.93 13.97
N TYR A 16 2.14 3.05 13.06
CA TYR A 16 1.85 3.40 11.66
C TYR A 16 1.05 2.30 10.95
N VAL A 17 1.33 1.02 11.21
CA VAL A 17 0.51 -0.08 10.68
C VAL A 17 -0.92 0.03 11.18
N ALA A 18 -1.12 0.20 12.48
CA ALA A 18 -2.45 0.36 13.08
C ALA A 18 -3.19 1.57 12.48
N LEU A 19 -2.52 2.70 12.33
CA LEU A 19 -3.08 3.88 11.67
C LEU A 19 -3.47 3.58 10.22
N GLY A 20 -2.62 2.87 9.47
CA GLY A 20 -2.91 2.45 8.09
C GLY A 20 -4.16 1.58 8.01
N VAL A 21 -4.32 0.60 8.91
CA VAL A 21 -5.52 -0.25 9.00
C VAL A 21 -6.76 0.58 9.32
N VAL A 22 -6.65 1.53 10.26
CA VAL A 22 -7.77 2.44 10.59
C VAL A 22 -8.16 3.29 9.37
N VAL A 23 -7.19 3.77 8.61
CA VAL A 23 -7.46 4.53 7.37
C VAL A 23 -8.20 3.65 6.38
N VAL A 24 -7.70 2.44 6.07
CA VAL A 24 -8.36 1.51 5.14
C VAL A 24 -9.80 1.25 5.54
N TYR A 25 -10.07 0.94 6.80
CA TYR A 25 -11.44 0.66 7.25
C TYR A 25 -12.32 1.90 7.35
N SER A 26 -11.77 3.10 7.57
CA SER A 26 -12.54 4.34 7.61
C SER A 26 -12.93 4.83 6.21
N THR A 27 -12.22 4.40 5.17
CA THR A 27 -12.58 4.73 3.78
C THR A 27 -13.84 4.00 3.33
N ILE A 28 -14.20 2.84 3.91
CA ILE A 28 -15.39 2.07 3.54
C ILE A 28 -16.69 2.91 3.62
N PRO A 29 -17.09 3.45 4.78
CA PRO A 29 -18.33 4.24 4.88
C PRO A 29 -18.23 5.60 4.18
N VAL A 30 -17.00 6.14 4.04
CA VAL A 30 -16.76 7.41 3.36
C VAL A 30 -16.75 7.23 1.85
N ALA A 31 -16.29 6.07 1.35
CA ALA A 31 -16.18 5.81 -0.08
C ALA A 31 -17.54 5.87 -0.80
N SER A 32 -18.61 5.37 -0.18
CA SER A 32 -19.96 5.44 -0.77
C SER A 32 -20.47 6.88 -0.87
N ALA A 33 -20.35 7.65 0.21
CA ALA A 33 -20.77 9.06 0.24
C ALA A 33 -19.85 9.93 -0.65
N LEU A 34 -18.54 9.65 -0.65
CA LEU A 34 -17.56 10.36 -1.46
C LEU A 34 -17.71 10.01 -2.95
N ARG A 35 -18.04 8.75 -3.28
CA ARG A 35 -18.30 8.29 -4.65
C ARG A 35 -19.38 9.12 -5.33
N GLU A 36 -20.51 9.33 -4.66
CA GLU A 36 -21.64 10.09 -5.20
C GLU A 36 -21.25 11.55 -5.41
N SER A 37 -20.63 12.16 -4.41
CA SER A 37 -20.18 13.57 -4.48
C SER A 37 -19.08 13.79 -5.52
N VAL A 38 -18.11 12.89 -5.63
CA VAL A 38 -17.01 12.97 -6.62
C VAL A 38 -17.53 12.68 -8.02
N ARG A 39 -18.46 11.73 -8.19
CA ARG A 39 -19.08 11.43 -9.47
C ARG A 39 -19.82 12.63 -10.04
N GLU A 40 -20.52 13.38 -9.19
CA GLU A 40 -21.30 14.54 -9.61
C GLU A 40 -20.43 15.78 -9.91
N HIS A 41 -19.36 16.02 -9.16
CA HIS A 41 -18.64 17.29 -9.19
C HIS A 41 -17.27 17.23 -9.85
N ILE A 42 -16.56 16.11 -9.78
CA ILE A 42 -15.14 16.05 -10.14
C ILE A 42 -14.87 14.98 -11.19
N GLY A 43 -15.58 13.84 -11.15
CA GLY A 43 -15.39 12.66 -11.99
C GLY A 43 -14.50 11.59 -11.35
N LEU A 44 -14.92 10.34 -11.48
CA LEU A 44 -14.27 9.17 -10.85
C LEU A 44 -12.82 8.94 -11.31
N GLN A 45 -12.45 9.46 -12.47
CA GLN A 45 -11.09 9.36 -13.02
C GLN A 45 -10.00 9.99 -12.13
N TYR A 46 -10.37 10.91 -11.24
CA TYR A 46 -9.42 11.50 -10.28
C TYR A 46 -8.92 10.48 -9.25
N PHE A 47 -9.71 9.47 -8.92
CA PHE A 47 -9.25 8.37 -8.08
C PHE A 47 -8.11 7.59 -8.75
N LEU A 48 -8.22 7.33 -10.04
CA LEU A 48 -7.17 6.69 -10.82
C LEU A 48 -5.89 7.56 -10.84
N TYR A 49 -6.03 8.85 -11.11
CA TYR A 49 -4.89 9.77 -11.14
C TYR A 49 -4.21 9.88 -9.79
N PHE A 50 -4.98 9.92 -8.71
CA PHE A 50 -4.45 9.93 -7.35
C PHE A 50 -3.67 8.65 -7.04
N SER A 51 -4.21 7.49 -7.39
CA SER A 51 -3.56 6.18 -7.21
C SER A 51 -2.26 6.10 -8.01
N ILE A 52 -2.26 6.53 -9.27
CA ILE A 52 -1.04 6.60 -10.10
C ILE A 52 -0.01 7.54 -9.45
N ALA A 53 -0.42 8.71 -8.97
CA ALA A 53 0.47 9.67 -8.32
C ALA A 53 1.11 9.09 -7.05
N LEU A 54 0.34 8.36 -6.22
CA LEU A 54 0.85 7.67 -5.04
C LEU A 54 1.89 6.62 -5.40
N VAL A 55 1.63 5.81 -6.43
CA VAL A 55 2.57 4.78 -6.89
C VAL A 55 3.84 5.43 -7.45
N LEU A 56 3.73 6.47 -8.25
CA LEU A 56 4.88 7.19 -8.78
C LEU A 56 5.72 7.83 -7.66
N LEU A 57 5.08 8.40 -6.66
CA LEU A 57 5.76 8.96 -5.50
C LEU A 57 6.49 7.87 -4.70
N GLY A 58 5.83 6.73 -4.44
CA GLY A 58 6.46 5.57 -3.81
C GLY A 58 7.65 5.05 -4.61
N GLY A 59 7.51 4.96 -5.94
CA GLY A 59 8.58 4.59 -6.86
C GLY A 59 9.77 5.54 -6.82
N TYR A 60 9.52 6.82 -6.82
CA TYR A 60 10.56 7.84 -6.69
C TYR A 60 11.38 7.63 -5.41
N PHE A 61 10.71 7.46 -4.26
CA PHE A 61 11.40 7.22 -2.99
C PHE A 61 12.14 5.87 -2.98
N ALA A 62 11.57 4.83 -3.56
CA ALA A 62 12.23 3.54 -3.69
C ALA A 62 13.49 3.64 -4.55
N ILE A 63 13.43 4.26 -5.71
CA ILE A 63 14.58 4.46 -6.61
C ILE A 63 15.66 5.31 -5.93
N LYS A 64 15.27 6.39 -5.25
CA LYS A 64 16.20 7.24 -4.50
C LYS A 64 16.94 6.43 -3.43
N ASN A 65 16.25 5.59 -2.66
CA ASN A 65 16.82 4.72 -1.64
C ASN A 65 17.77 3.68 -2.24
N VAL A 66 17.39 3.10 -3.38
CA VAL A 66 18.20 2.13 -4.14
C VAL A 66 19.48 2.76 -4.67
N HIS A 67 19.40 4.01 -5.15
CA HIS A 67 20.57 4.75 -5.63
C HIS A 67 21.60 4.96 -4.52
N HIS A 68 21.14 5.34 -3.32
CA HIS A 68 22.01 5.50 -2.16
C HIS A 68 22.64 4.17 -1.69
N ARG A 69 21.95 3.04 -1.85
CA ARG A 69 22.44 1.71 -1.43
C ARG A 69 23.34 0.99 -2.45
N LYS A 70 23.61 1.58 -3.62
CA LYS A 70 24.42 0.99 -4.70
C LYS A 70 24.01 -0.45 -5.06
N LEU A 71 22.72 -0.71 -5.14
CA LEU A 71 22.22 -2.05 -5.48
C LEU A 71 22.69 -2.49 -6.88
N PRO A 72 22.88 -3.80 -7.09
CA PRO A 72 23.29 -4.36 -8.37
C PRO A 72 22.22 -4.10 -9.45
N LEU A 73 22.65 -4.09 -10.72
CA LEU A 73 21.80 -3.74 -11.86
C LEU A 73 20.53 -4.63 -11.95
N ASN A 74 20.70 -5.93 -11.72
CA ASN A 74 19.58 -6.89 -11.72
C ASN A 74 18.51 -6.51 -10.69
N ALA A 75 18.87 -6.10 -9.47
CA ALA A 75 17.92 -5.68 -8.45
C ALA A 75 17.17 -4.40 -8.87
N ARG A 76 17.85 -3.47 -9.57
CA ARG A 76 17.20 -2.26 -10.11
C ARG A 76 16.21 -2.61 -11.23
N LEU A 77 16.58 -3.53 -12.12
CA LEU A 77 15.73 -3.99 -13.20
C LEU A 77 14.48 -4.70 -12.66
N TRP A 78 14.63 -5.56 -11.65
CA TRP A 78 13.50 -6.19 -10.96
C TRP A 78 12.58 -5.17 -10.31
N LEU A 79 13.13 -4.16 -9.65
CA LEU A 79 12.34 -3.10 -9.04
C LEU A 79 11.53 -2.34 -10.09
N LEU A 80 12.15 -1.98 -11.22
CA LEU A 80 11.45 -1.32 -12.33
C LEU A 80 10.38 -2.20 -12.95
N ALA A 81 10.63 -3.51 -13.10
CA ALA A 81 9.66 -4.47 -13.63
C ALA A 81 8.44 -4.59 -12.69
N ILE A 82 8.66 -4.71 -11.38
CA ILE A 82 7.58 -4.76 -10.37
C ILE A 82 6.78 -3.45 -10.40
N PHE A 83 7.46 -2.32 -10.46
CA PHE A 83 6.81 -1.01 -10.55
C PHE A 83 5.98 -0.86 -11.82
N GLY A 84 6.53 -1.26 -12.97
CA GLY A 84 5.82 -1.25 -14.24
C GLY A 84 4.60 -2.16 -14.24
N ALA A 85 4.73 -3.38 -13.67
CA ALA A 85 3.62 -4.31 -13.52
C ALA A 85 2.51 -3.73 -12.62
N PHE A 86 2.87 -3.07 -11.53
CA PHE A 86 1.92 -2.45 -10.61
C PHE A 86 1.18 -1.27 -11.25
N LEU A 87 1.90 -0.40 -11.98
CA LEU A 87 1.29 0.68 -12.75
C LEU A 87 0.38 0.14 -13.86
N GLY A 88 0.81 -0.92 -14.56
CA GLY A 88 0.01 -1.60 -15.57
C GLY A 88 -1.28 -2.16 -14.97
N TYR A 89 -1.20 -2.79 -13.80
CA TYR A 89 -2.38 -3.29 -13.08
C TYR A 89 -3.34 -2.15 -12.70
N ILE A 90 -2.85 -1.06 -12.11
CA ILE A 90 -3.69 0.11 -11.79
C ILE A 90 -4.36 0.66 -13.06
N TYR A 91 -3.65 0.70 -14.19
CA TYR A 91 -4.23 1.15 -15.45
C TYR A 91 -5.35 0.24 -15.96
N THR A 92 -5.31 -1.07 -15.67
CA THR A 92 -6.43 -1.97 -16.02
C THR A 92 -7.70 -1.66 -15.22
N LEU A 93 -7.55 -1.04 -14.04
CA LEU A 93 -8.68 -0.64 -13.18
C LEU A 93 -9.33 0.69 -13.59
N ARG A 94 -9.00 1.24 -14.78
CA ARG A 94 -9.56 2.52 -15.25
C ARG A 94 -11.08 2.53 -15.38
N GLU A 95 -11.69 1.36 -15.57
CA GLU A 95 -13.15 1.18 -15.63
C GLU A 95 -13.80 1.15 -14.23
N ILE A 96 -12.99 0.86 -13.20
CA ILE A 96 -13.40 0.77 -11.78
C ILE A 96 -12.37 1.56 -10.94
N PRO A 97 -12.35 2.90 -11.06
CA PRO A 97 -11.28 3.71 -10.44
C PRO A 97 -11.25 3.64 -8.91
N GLU A 98 -12.34 3.28 -8.26
CA GLU A 98 -12.40 3.08 -6.82
C GLU A 98 -11.49 1.93 -6.37
N GLU A 99 -11.40 0.86 -7.14
CA GLU A 99 -10.52 -0.27 -6.87
C GLU A 99 -9.04 0.12 -6.93
N ALA A 100 -8.69 1.09 -7.77
CA ALA A 100 -7.33 1.59 -7.84
C ALA A 100 -6.86 2.24 -6.54
N ILE A 101 -7.78 2.88 -5.78
CA ILE A 101 -7.48 3.43 -4.46
C ILE A 101 -7.19 2.30 -3.47
N HIS A 102 -8.06 1.29 -3.39
CA HIS A 102 -7.86 0.15 -2.49
C HIS A 102 -6.52 -0.55 -2.76
N VAL A 103 -6.19 -0.80 -4.02
CA VAL A 103 -4.88 -1.37 -4.39
C VAL A 103 -3.72 -0.51 -3.90
N SER A 104 -3.85 0.81 -3.98
CA SER A 104 -2.82 1.75 -3.52
C SER A 104 -2.72 1.78 -1.98
N GLU A 105 -3.84 1.76 -1.29
CA GLU A 105 -3.91 1.69 0.18
C GLU A 105 -3.27 0.40 0.70
N TYR A 106 -3.59 -0.75 0.11
CA TYR A 106 -2.96 -2.03 0.46
C TYR A 106 -1.47 -2.06 0.12
N GLY A 107 -1.05 -1.41 -0.96
CA GLY A 107 0.36 -1.25 -1.30
C GLY A 107 1.12 -0.48 -0.22
N VAL A 108 0.57 0.65 0.26
CA VAL A 108 1.15 1.43 1.35
C VAL A 108 1.14 0.64 2.66
N LEU A 109 0.02 -0.01 3.00
CA LEU A 109 -0.08 -0.86 4.18
C LEU A 109 0.97 -1.98 4.16
N GLY A 110 1.18 -2.63 3.02
CA GLY A 110 2.21 -3.65 2.84
C GLY A 110 3.61 -3.15 3.13
N LEU A 111 3.94 -1.92 2.71
CA LEU A 111 5.22 -1.29 3.02
C LEU A 111 5.36 -0.98 4.52
N LEU A 112 4.30 -0.53 5.17
CA LEU A 112 4.30 -0.26 6.61
C LEU A 112 4.47 -1.55 7.41
N VAL A 113 3.76 -2.62 7.06
CA VAL A 113 3.88 -3.95 7.68
C VAL A 113 5.28 -4.51 7.46
N TYR A 114 5.78 -4.48 6.23
CA TYR A 114 7.15 -4.90 5.93
C TYR A 114 8.15 -4.15 6.81
N ARG A 115 8.05 -2.82 6.91
CA ARG A 115 8.92 -2.00 7.77
C ARG A 115 8.82 -2.41 9.23
N ALA A 116 7.63 -2.64 9.77
CA ALA A 116 7.45 -3.08 11.15
C ALA A 116 8.07 -4.46 11.39
N LEU A 117 7.90 -5.39 10.46
CA LEU A 117 8.46 -6.74 10.55
C LEU A 117 9.99 -6.76 10.48
N THR A 118 10.66 -5.82 9.79
CA THR A 118 12.13 -5.76 9.72
C THR A 118 12.81 -5.64 11.08
N HIS A 119 12.10 -5.22 12.12
CA HIS A 119 12.62 -5.17 13.49
C HIS A 119 12.84 -6.56 14.11
N ARG A 120 12.11 -7.58 13.64
CA ARG A 120 12.13 -8.95 14.21
C ARG A 120 12.52 -10.03 13.23
N VAL A 121 12.11 -9.89 11.96
CA VAL A 121 12.28 -10.91 10.92
C VAL A 121 13.33 -10.42 9.93
N ARG A 122 14.33 -11.26 9.65
CA ARG A 122 15.47 -10.89 8.79
C ARG A 122 15.69 -11.86 7.62
N ASP A 123 14.84 -12.84 7.49
CA ASP A 123 14.87 -13.83 6.42
C ASP A 123 13.76 -13.60 5.39
N PHE A 124 13.69 -14.46 4.38
CA PHE A 124 12.73 -14.34 3.29
C PHE A 124 11.27 -14.45 3.75
N SER A 125 11.01 -15.04 4.93
CA SER A 125 9.66 -15.19 5.48
C SER A 125 8.96 -13.84 5.71
N ILE A 126 9.73 -12.74 5.84
CA ILE A 126 9.20 -11.38 6.02
C ILE A 126 8.21 -10.99 4.91
N TYR A 127 8.48 -11.37 3.66
CA TYR A 127 7.60 -11.05 2.53
C TYR A 127 6.27 -11.81 2.62
N LEU A 128 6.35 -13.10 2.98
CA LEU A 128 5.17 -13.93 3.18
C LEU A 128 4.32 -13.41 4.35
N MET A 129 4.97 -13.08 5.46
CA MET A 129 4.28 -12.52 6.64
C MET A 129 3.61 -11.19 6.32
N ALA A 130 4.31 -10.29 5.62
CA ALA A 130 3.73 -9.02 5.20
C ALA A 130 2.51 -9.23 4.27
N ALA A 131 2.64 -10.13 3.29
CA ALA A 131 1.53 -10.46 2.38
C ALA A 131 0.33 -11.05 3.13
N LEU A 132 0.57 -11.96 4.08
CA LEU A 132 -0.50 -12.56 4.88
C LEU A 132 -1.23 -11.54 5.74
N VAL A 133 -0.50 -10.62 6.40
CA VAL A 133 -1.13 -9.55 7.20
C VAL A 133 -2.00 -8.65 6.31
N VAL A 134 -1.49 -8.23 5.15
CA VAL A 134 -2.27 -7.40 4.21
C VAL A 134 -3.48 -8.17 3.68
N ALA A 135 -3.32 -9.45 3.33
CA ALA A 135 -4.44 -10.28 2.89
C ALA A 135 -5.52 -10.43 3.97
N MET A 136 -5.13 -10.61 5.24
CA MET A 136 -6.08 -10.66 6.35
C MET A 136 -6.85 -9.34 6.50
N VAL A 137 -6.18 -8.20 6.39
CA VAL A 137 -6.84 -6.88 6.41
C VAL A 137 -7.82 -6.77 5.25
N GLY A 138 -7.43 -7.22 4.03
CA GLY A 138 -8.29 -7.22 2.86
C GLY A 138 -9.55 -8.09 3.02
N VAL A 139 -9.40 -9.30 3.59
CA VAL A 139 -10.56 -10.18 3.85
C VAL A 139 -11.54 -9.54 4.86
N ILE A 140 -11.01 -8.87 5.88
CA ILE A 140 -11.85 -8.17 6.86
C ILE A 140 -12.54 -6.97 6.20
N ASP A 141 -11.86 -6.25 5.33
CA ASP A 141 -12.40 -5.14 4.55
C ASP A 141 -13.59 -5.59 3.70
N GLU A 142 -13.43 -6.64 2.90
CA GLU A 142 -14.51 -7.26 2.11
C GLU A 142 -15.68 -7.70 2.98
N TYR A 143 -15.41 -8.28 4.15
CA TYR A 143 -16.44 -8.70 5.08
C TYR A 143 -17.22 -7.51 5.65
N ILE A 144 -16.53 -6.41 5.98
CA ILE A 144 -17.18 -5.17 6.45
C ILE A 144 -18.06 -4.58 5.34
N GLN A 145 -17.55 -4.55 4.09
CA GLN A 145 -18.32 -4.07 2.94
C GLN A 145 -19.57 -4.91 2.70
N TRP A 146 -19.47 -6.23 2.87
CA TRP A 146 -20.62 -7.13 2.75
C TRP A 146 -21.67 -6.90 3.82
N LEU A 147 -21.25 -6.53 5.05
CA LEU A 147 -22.17 -6.22 6.16
C LEU A 147 -22.80 -4.82 6.06
N THR A 148 -22.18 -3.92 5.32
CA THR A 148 -22.62 -2.54 5.14
C THR A 148 -22.98 -2.27 3.67
N PRO A 149 -24.00 -2.94 3.11
CA PRO A 149 -24.40 -2.69 1.73
C PRO A 149 -24.88 -1.24 1.58
N SER A 150 -24.20 -0.51 0.70
CA SER A 150 -24.52 0.88 0.31
C SER A 150 -25.36 0.90 -0.96
#